data_61e1d65f805dcca59f2d8d0428a86813
#
_entry.id   61e1d65f805dcca59f2d8d0428a86813
#
_cell.length_a   1.000
_cell.length_b   1.000
_cell.length_c   1.000
_cell.angle_alpha   90.00
_cell.angle_beta   90.00
_cell.angle_gamma   90.00
#
_symmetry.space_group_name_H-M   'P 1'
#
loop_
_entity.id
_entity.type
_entity.pdbx_description
1 polymer ?
#
loop_
_entity_poly.entity_id
_entity_poly.type
_entity_poly.pdbx_seq_one_letter_code
_entity_poly.pdbx_strand_id
1 'polypeptide(L)'
;NQNQNQNQRNDNNNRNKNNRQNKNQNHKNNGNKDNRNRYREPDFEFDAIIESEGVLDVMQDGYGFLRSSDYNYLTSPDDIYVSQSQIRLFGLKVGDTVLGQVRPPKEGEKYFPLIKVSKINGQSPNVVRDRVAFEHLTPLFPKEKFNIAEKQSTISTRIMDLFAPIGKGQRGMIVSQPKTGK
;
A
#
# COMPACT_ATOMS: atom_id res chain seq x y z
N ASN A 1 61.31 3.66 -0.70
CA ASN A 1 61.04 4.83 -1.54
C ASN A 1 59.69 5.37 -1.20
N GLN A 2 59.53 6.24 -0.20
CA GLN A 2 59.68 7.70 -0.23
C GLN A 2 58.94 8.33 -1.42
N ASN A 3 57.84 9.03 -1.12
CA ASN A 3 57.74 10.48 -1.02
C ASN A 3 56.31 10.86 -0.59
N GLN A 4 56.24 11.44 0.49
CA GLN A 4 55.71 12.68 1.07
C GLN A 4 55.45 13.77 0.02
N ASN A 5 54.26 14.37 0.06
CA ASN A 5 54.18 15.83 0.01
C ASN A 5 52.92 16.36 0.69
N GLN A 6 53.21 17.19 1.66
CA GLN A 6 52.35 18.10 2.42
C GLN A 6 51.99 19.32 1.56
N ASN A 7 50.98 20.01 1.99
CA ASN A 7 50.71 21.46 2.04
C ASN A 7 49.32 21.78 1.55
N GLN A 8 48.54 22.68 2.06
CA GLN A 8 48.63 23.69 3.12
C GLN A 8 47.24 24.24 3.37
N ARG A 9 46.99 24.59 4.58
CA ARG A 9 45.86 25.39 5.09
C ARG A 9 45.78 26.74 4.38
N ASN A 10 44.60 27.28 4.21
CA ASN A 10 44.41 28.72 4.27
C ASN A 10 43.05 29.07 4.89
N ASP A 11 43.13 29.52 6.11
CA ASP A 11 42.14 30.32 6.80
C ASP A 11 42.00 31.68 6.10
N ASN A 12 40.80 32.15 5.89
CA ASN A 12 40.59 33.59 5.86
C ASN A 12 39.24 33.97 6.47
N ASN A 13 39.42 34.43 7.68
CA ASN A 13 38.48 35.16 8.51
C ASN A 13 38.32 36.58 7.92
N ASN A 14 37.13 37.04 7.68
CA ASN A 14 36.91 38.48 7.66
C ASN A 14 35.54 38.86 8.21
N ARG A 15 35.59 39.36 9.42
CA ARG A 15 34.53 40.11 10.08
C ARG A 15 34.40 41.48 9.42
N ASN A 16 33.20 41.91 9.13
CA ASN A 16 32.94 43.34 9.20
C ASN A 16 31.53 43.63 9.74
N LYS A 17 31.53 44.35 10.84
CA LYS A 17 30.41 44.96 11.53
C LYS A 17 30.12 46.33 10.93
N ASN A 18 28.91 46.79 11.18
CA ASN A 18 28.37 48.16 11.15
C ASN A 18 27.66 48.52 9.86
N ASN A 19 26.52 49.19 9.82
CA ASN A 19 25.97 50.17 10.76
C ASN A 19 24.53 50.50 10.32
N ARG A 20 23.75 50.91 11.28
CA ARG A 20 22.45 51.57 11.27
C ARG A 20 22.28 52.57 10.13
N GLN A 21 21.11 52.67 9.53
CA GLN A 21 20.28 53.89 9.68
C GLN A 21 18.97 53.79 8.89
N ASN A 22 17.94 54.10 9.60
CA ASN A 22 16.61 54.49 9.36
C ASN A 22 16.48 55.53 8.21
N LYS A 23 15.56 55.28 7.24
CA LYS A 23 14.83 56.39 6.60
C LYS A 23 13.47 55.92 6.07
N ASN A 24 12.47 56.38 6.78
CA ASN A 24 11.12 56.55 6.29
C ASN A 24 11.10 57.30 4.95
N GLN A 25 10.48 56.76 3.93
CA GLN A 25 9.86 57.54 2.87
C GLN A 25 8.58 56.89 2.38
N ASN A 26 7.51 57.56 2.74
CA ASN A 26 6.19 57.45 2.16
C ASN A 26 6.29 57.58 0.63
N HIS A 27 5.87 56.55 -0.10
CA HIS A 27 5.40 56.74 -1.46
C HIS A 27 4.01 56.11 -1.60
N LYS A 28 3.03 57.01 -1.57
CA LYS A 28 1.71 56.74 -2.12
C LYS A 28 1.90 56.44 -3.59
N ASN A 29 1.64 55.22 -4.01
CA ASN A 29 1.30 54.94 -5.39
C ASN A 29 -0.06 54.23 -5.44
N ASN A 30 -0.98 55.03 -5.92
CA ASN A 30 -2.31 54.68 -6.32
C ASN A 30 -2.21 53.82 -7.57
N GLY A 31 -2.55 52.55 -7.48
CA GLY A 31 -2.48 51.60 -8.60
C GLY A 31 -3.49 50.49 -8.40
N ASN A 32 -4.60 50.64 -9.07
CA ASN A 32 -5.61 49.64 -9.43
C ASN A 32 -5.59 48.33 -8.62
N LYS A 33 -6.40 48.28 -7.60
CA LYS A 33 -6.88 47.03 -7.04
C LYS A 33 -7.82 46.38 -8.05
N ASP A 34 -7.29 45.53 -8.88
CA ASP A 34 -8.09 44.51 -9.53
C ASP A 34 -8.78 43.68 -8.46
N ASN A 35 -9.98 44.06 -8.15
CA ASN A 35 -10.93 43.28 -7.40
C ASN A 35 -11.43 42.12 -8.27
N ARG A 36 -10.51 41.30 -8.76
CA ARG A 36 -10.83 39.97 -9.24
C ARG A 36 -11.05 39.12 -8.01
N ASN A 37 -12.25 39.11 -7.71
CA ASN A 37 -12.94 38.40 -6.69
C ASN A 37 -12.38 37.01 -6.48
N ARG A 38 -11.59 36.93 -5.48
CA ARG A 38 -11.18 35.68 -4.87
C ARG A 38 -12.36 35.19 -4.03
N TYR A 39 -13.29 34.55 -4.68
CA TYR A 39 -13.97 33.44 -4.04
C TYR A 39 -12.91 32.32 -3.91
N ARG A 40 -12.04 32.46 -2.94
CA ARG A 40 -11.41 31.31 -2.33
C ARG A 40 -12.55 30.59 -1.63
N GLU A 41 -13.05 29.55 -2.29
CA GLU A 41 -13.84 28.57 -1.57
C GLU A 41 -13.02 28.19 -0.34
N PRO A 42 -13.64 28.22 0.86
CA PRO A 42 -12.93 27.78 2.04
C PRO A 42 -12.47 26.36 1.73
N ASP A 43 -11.16 26.13 1.77
CA ASP A 43 -10.57 24.79 1.73
C ASP A 43 -11.05 24.07 3.00
N PHE A 44 -12.28 23.57 2.97
CA PHE A 44 -12.73 22.56 3.91
C PHE A 44 -12.01 21.27 3.49
N GLU A 45 -10.82 21.09 3.99
CA GLU A 45 -10.18 19.78 3.96
C GLU A 45 -11.00 18.88 4.88
N PHE A 46 -11.92 18.14 4.28
CA PHE A 46 -12.58 17.03 4.95
C PHE A 46 -11.57 15.91 5.10
N ASP A 47 -10.68 16.04 6.08
CA ASP A 47 -9.73 15.01 6.40
C ASP A 47 -10.46 13.78 6.92
N ALA A 48 -10.44 12.71 6.11
CA ALA A 48 -10.68 11.33 6.54
C ALA A 48 -11.96 11.08 7.36
N ILE A 49 -13.12 11.56 6.88
CA ILE A 49 -14.40 11.42 7.58
C ILE A 49 -15.05 10.06 7.34
N ILE A 50 -14.74 9.41 6.21
CA ILE A 50 -15.37 8.17 5.80
C ILE A 50 -14.43 7.02 6.09
N GLU A 51 -14.89 6.04 6.87
CA GLU A 51 -14.21 4.77 7.04
C GLU A 51 -14.79 3.76 6.06
N SER A 52 -13.92 3.09 5.32
CA SER A 52 -14.32 2.12 4.30
C SER A 52 -13.42 0.89 4.34
N GLU A 53 -14.01 -0.25 3.97
CA GLU A 53 -13.33 -1.54 3.89
C GLU A 53 -13.36 -2.08 2.47
N GLY A 54 -12.27 -2.70 2.05
CA GLY A 54 -12.19 -3.33 0.74
C GLY A 54 -11.05 -4.32 0.64
N VAL A 55 -11.06 -5.13 -0.41
CA VAL A 55 -10.01 -6.10 -0.70
C VAL A 55 -9.04 -5.50 -1.72
N LEU A 56 -7.75 -5.54 -1.39
CA LEU A 56 -6.70 -4.96 -2.21
C LEU A 56 -6.44 -5.77 -3.47
N ASP A 57 -6.57 -5.10 -4.60
CA ASP A 57 -6.14 -5.54 -5.92
C ASP A 57 -5.00 -4.65 -6.39
N VAL A 58 -3.82 -5.23 -6.69
CA VAL A 58 -2.62 -4.48 -7.08
C VAL A 58 -2.40 -4.56 -8.57
N MET A 59 -2.26 -3.40 -9.19
CA MET A 59 -1.98 -3.27 -10.62
C MET A 59 -0.50 -3.50 -10.94
N GLN A 60 -0.21 -3.76 -12.21
CA GLN A 60 1.16 -4.01 -12.69
C GLN A 60 2.13 -2.85 -12.39
N ASP A 61 1.61 -1.62 -12.37
CA ASP A 61 2.38 -0.41 -12.05
C ASP A 61 2.67 -0.24 -10.56
N GLY A 62 2.18 -1.15 -9.71
CA GLY A 62 2.47 -1.20 -8.28
C GLY A 62 1.55 -0.35 -7.39
N TYR A 63 0.61 0.41 -7.93
CA TYR A 63 -0.51 0.98 -7.17
C TYR A 63 -1.66 -0.02 -7.10
N GLY A 64 -2.67 0.24 -6.28
CA GLY A 64 -3.79 -0.70 -6.14
C GLY A 64 -5.13 -0.01 -5.91
N PHE A 65 -6.16 -0.86 -5.89
CA PHE A 65 -7.52 -0.47 -5.56
C PHE A 65 -8.08 -1.38 -4.48
N LEU A 66 -8.82 -0.83 -3.53
CA LEU A 66 -9.65 -1.62 -2.64
C LEU A 66 -10.98 -1.84 -3.33
N ARG A 67 -11.27 -3.11 -3.61
CA ARG A 67 -12.50 -3.56 -4.26
C ARG A 67 -13.58 -3.83 -3.21
N SER A 68 -14.79 -3.38 -3.49
CA SER A 68 -15.94 -3.61 -2.61
C SER A 68 -16.56 -4.98 -2.80
N SER A 69 -17.04 -5.59 -1.72
CA SER A 69 -17.87 -6.79 -1.73
C SER A 69 -19.20 -6.59 -2.45
N ASP A 70 -19.74 -5.37 -2.43
CA ASP A 70 -21.04 -5.04 -3.04
C ASP A 70 -21.03 -5.22 -4.56
N TYR A 71 -19.86 -5.06 -5.16
CA TYR A 71 -19.64 -5.28 -6.59
C TYR A 71 -18.94 -6.62 -6.90
N ASN A 72 -19.03 -7.59 -5.98
CA ASN A 72 -18.35 -8.88 -6.10
C ASN A 72 -16.85 -8.77 -6.41
N TYR A 73 -16.20 -7.76 -5.84
CA TYR A 73 -14.76 -7.45 -6.03
C TYR A 73 -14.37 -7.11 -7.48
N LEU A 74 -15.35 -6.76 -8.32
CA LEU A 74 -15.11 -6.26 -9.66
C LEU A 74 -14.83 -4.75 -9.64
N THR A 75 -14.32 -4.25 -10.76
CA THR A 75 -14.08 -2.81 -10.94
C THR A 75 -15.38 -2.01 -10.81
N SER A 76 -15.38 -1.03 -9.94
CA SER A 76 -16.55 -0.20 -9.64
C SER A 76 -16.17 1.28 -9.51
N PRO A 77 -17.13 2.21 -9.60
CA PRO A 77 -16.90 3.62 -9.34
C PRO A 77 -16.51 3.90 -7.87
N ASP A 78 -16.83 2.99 -6.96
CA ASP A 78 -16.56 3.12 -5.51
C ASP A 78 -15.17 2.57 -5.13
N ASP A 79 -14.37 2.20 -6.12
CA ASP A 79 -13.01 1.71 -5.87
C ASP A 79 -12.15 2.78 -5.18
N ILE A 80 -11.44 2.37 -4.13
CA ILE A 80 -10.58 3.24 -3.36
C ILE A 80 -9.14 3.10 -3.84
N TYR A 81 -8.55 4.19 -4.26
CA TYR A 81 -7.16 4.21 -4.73
C TYR A 81 -6.17 4.09 -3.58
N VAL A 82 -5.22 3.18 -3.73
CA VAL A 82 -4.10 2.95 -2.80
C VAL A 82 -2.80 3.22 -3.53
N SER A 83 -2.00 4.13 -3.01
CA SER A 83 -0.72 4.48 -3.61
C SER A 83 0.33 3.39 -3.43
N GLN A 84 1.30 3.32 -4.34
CA GLN A 84 2.42 2.39 -4.25
C GLN A 84 3.23 2.56 -2.96
N SER A 85 3.37 3.80 -2.49
CA SER A 85 4.05 4.11 -1.23
C SER A 85 3.35 3.51 -0.02
N GLN A 86 2.02 3.56 0.01
CA GLN A 86 1.22 2.93 1.08
C GLN A 86 1.33 1.40 1.04
N ILE A 87 1.27 0.80 -0.14
CA ILE A 87 1.43 -0.65 -0.32
C ILE A 87 2.78 -1.11 0.24
N ARG A 88 3.86 -0.40 -0.08
CA ARG A 88 5.21 -0.70 0.42
C ARG A 88 5.36 -0.43 1.92
N LEU A 89 4.83 0.69 2.40
CA LEU A 89 4.97 1.10 3.80
C LEU A 89 4.32 0.10 4.76
N PHE A 90 3.12 -0.37 4.42
CA PHE A 90 2.35 -1.30 5.25
C PHE A 90 2.56 -2.77 4.88
N GLY A 91 3.36 -3.07 3.85
CA GLY A 91 3.60 -4.43 3.39
C GLY A 91 2.33 -5.12 2.89
N LEU A 92 1.44 -4.36 2.23
CA LEU A 92 0.17 -4.88 1.72
C LEU A 92 0.40 -5.88 0.59
N LYS A 93 -0.43 -6.89 0.54
CA LYS A 93 -0.43 -7.94 -0.48
C LYS A 93 -1.78 -8.00 -1.19
N VAL A 94 -1.78 -8.52 -2.41
CA VAL A 94 -3.02 -8.79 -3.14
C VAL A 94 -3.92 -9.69 -2.31
N GLY A 95 -5.20 -9.33 -2.22
CA GLY A 95 -6.18 -10.06 -1.44
C GLY A 95 -6.27 -9.69 0.04
N ASP A 96 -5.48 -8.71 0.51
CA ASP A 96 -5.64 -8.19 1.86
C ASP A 96 -6.93 -7.40 2.00
N THR A 97 -7.67 -7.65 3.06
CA THR A 97 -8.80 -6.83 3.48
C THR A 97 -8.28 -5.65 4.27
N VAL A 98 -8.45 -4.45 3.75
CA VAL A 98 -7.97 -3.21 4.35
C VAL A 98 -9.14 -2.36 4.79
N LEU A 99 -9.17 -2.02 6.09
CA LEU A 99 -10.07 -1.03 6.66
C LEU A 99 -9.30 0.27 6.84
N GLY A 100 -9.81 1.35 6.28
CA GLY A 100 -9.11 2.63 6.34
C GLY A 100 -10.01 3.84 6.14
N GLN A 101 -9.43 5.00 6.31
CA GLN A 101 -10.10 6.28 6.14
C GLN A 101 -9.81 6.81 4.75
N VAL A 102 -10.86 7.27 4.10
CA VAL A 102 -10.83 7.82 2.74
C VAL A 102 -11.30 9.27 2.74
N ARG A 103 -10.89 10.04 1.75
CA ARG A 103 -11.40 11.39 1.52
C ARG A 103 -12.14 11.47 0.18
N PRO A 104 -13.00 12.47 0.00
CA PRO A 104 -13.56 12.77 -1.31
C PRO A 104 -12.47 13.05 -2.35
N PRO A 105 -12.67 12.68 -3.62
CA PRO A 105 -11.76 13.04 -4.70
C PRO A 105 -11.73 14.57 -4.89
N LYS A 106 -10.54 15.13 -5.12
CA LYS A 106 -10.35 16.54 -5.50
C LYS A 106 -10.61 16.71 -7.01
N GLU A 107 -10.70 17.96 -7.46
CA GLU A 107 -10.83 18.25 -8.89
C GLU A 107 -9.73 17.55 -9.70
N GLY A 108 -10.14 16.74 -10.69
CA GLY A 108 -9.23 15.95 -11.52
C GLY A 108 -8.92 14.54 -11.01
N GLU A 109 -9.31 14.18 -9.79
CA GLU A 109 -9.20 12.81 -9.28
C GLU A 109 -10.48 12.02 -9.59
N LYS A 110 -10.32 10.80 -10.07
CA LYS A 110 -11.45 9.94 -10.43
C LYS A 110 -11.93 9.05 -9.26
N TYR A 111 -11.02 8.67 -8.37
CA TYR A 111 -11.25 7.69 -7.30
C TYR A 111 -11.05 8.32 -5.93
N PHE A 112 -11.68 7.73 -4.92
CA PHE A 112 -11.48 8.08 -3.53
C PHE A 112 -10.09 7.63 -3.08
N PRO A 113 -9.17 8.51 -2.65
CA PRO A 113 -7.87 8.06 -2.17
C PRO A 113 -7.93 7.60 -0.72
N LEU A 114 -7.21 6.53 -0.42
CA LEU A 114 -6.98 6.07 0.94
C LEU A 114 -6.02 7.04 1.65
N ILE A 115 -6.43 7.58 2.80
CA ILE A 115 -5.62 8.49 3.61
C ILE A 115 -4.87 7.73 4.70
N LYS A 116 -5.58 6.87 5.43
CA LYS A 116 -5.04 6.17 6.58
C LYS A 116 -5.50 4.73 6.58
N VAL A 117 -4.59 3.82 6.90
CA VAL A 117 -4.90 2.41 7.13
C VAL A 117 -5.16 2.22 8.62
N SER A 118 -6.36 1.75 8.96
CA SER A 118 -6.78 1.45 10.33
C SER A 118 -6.48 0.00 10.71
N LYS A 119 -6.90 -0.95 9.86
CA LYS A 119 -6.68 -2.38 10.07
C LYS A 119 -6.35 -3.09 8.75
N ILE A 120 -5.63 -4.19 8.84
CA ILE A 120 -5.31 -5.09 7.73
C ILE A 120 -5.69 -6.50 8.19
N ASN A 121 -6.62 -7.15 7.48
CA ASN A 121 -7.15 -8.48 7.87
C ASN A 121 -7.63 -8.53 9.33
N GLY A 122 -8.24 -7.45 9.80
CA GLY A 122 -8.74 -7.30 11.17
C GLY A 122 -7.68 -7.00 12.24
N GLN A 123 -6.40 -6.96 11.87
CA GLN A 123 -5.27 -6.71 12.78
C GLN A 123 -4.66 -5.32 12.56
N SER A 124 -3.87 -4.86 13.53
CA SER A 124 -3.15 -3.59 13.38
C SER A 124 -2.04 -3.70 12.33
N PRO A 125 -1.75 -2.63 11.57
CA PRO A 125 -0.73 -2.65 10.52
C PRO A 125 0.66 -3.09 10.99
N ASN A 126 1.03 -2.77 12.23
CA ASN A 126 2.33 -3.13 12.80
C ASN A 126 2.52 -4.64 12.93
N VAL A 127 1.46 -5.38 13.26
CA VAL A 127 1.51 -6.85 13.41
C VAL A 127 1.61 -7.54 12.05
N VAL A 128 0.92 -6.98 11.05
CA VAL A 128 0.84 -7.60 9.71
C VAL A 128 2.09 -7.33 8.88
N ARG A 129 2.83 -6.28 9.18
CA ARG A 129 3.99 -5.84 8.41
C ARG A 129 5.08 -6.91 8.27
N ASP A 130 5.34 -7.65 9.35
CA ASP A 130 6.44 -8.63 9.43
C ASP A 130 6.01 -10.05 9.02
N ARG A 131 4.84 -10.20 8.41
CA ARG A 131 4.32 -11.50 7.97
C ARG A 131 5.15 -12.08 6.81
N VAL A 132 5.30 -13.39 6.81
CA VAL A 132 5.88 -14.13 5.69
C VAL A 132 4.79 -14.42 4.66
N ALA A 133 5.04 -14.11 3.39
CA ALA A 133 4.12 -14.43 2.30
C ALA A 133 4.01 -15.95 2.12
N PHE A 134 2.82 -16.43 1.74
CA PHE A 134 2.54 -17.85 1.56
C PHE A 134 3.52 -18.53 0.58
N GLU A 135 3.91 -17.85 -0.48
CA GLU A 135 4.88 -18.32 -1.48
C GLU A 135 6.30 -18.58 -0.93
N HIS A 136 6.62 -17.98 0.21
CA HIS A 136 7.92 -18.15 0.89
C HIS A 136 7.86 -19.19 2.02
N LEU A 137 6.70 -19.81 2.26
CA LEU A 137 6.58 -20.86 3.25
C LEU A 137 7.16 -22.15 2.73
N THR A 138 7.92 -22.84 3.59
CA THR A 138 8.44 -24.17 3.28
C THR A 138 7.34 -25.22 3.38
N PRO A 139 7.01 -25.96 2.32
CA PRO A 139 6.01 -27.02 2.39
C PRO A 139 6.50 -28.17 3.28
N LEU A 140 5.64 -28.57 4.24
CA LEU A 140 5.92 -29.72 5.10
C LEU A 140 5.04 -30.88 4.65
N PHE A 141 5.69 -32.00 4.31
CA PHE A 141 4.98 -33.24 4.00
C PHE A 141 4.52 -33.94 5.30
N PRO A 142 3.32 -34.54 5.32
CA PRO A 142 2.80 -35.21 6.50
C PRO A 142 3.61 -36.46 6.81
N LYS A 143 3.93 -36.68 8.10
CA LYS A 143 4.58 -37.91 8.57
C LYS A 143 3.63 -39.11 8.51
N GLU A 144 2.36 -38.88 8.90
CA GLU A 144 1.29 -39.86 8.81
C GLU A 144 0.31 -39.45 7.71
N LYS A 145 0.24 -40.21 6.66
CA LYS A 145 -0.62 -39.92 5.52
C LYS A 145 -1.67 -41.02 5.27
N PHE A 146 -2.73 -40.68 4.56
CA PHE A 146 -3.62 -41.65 3.99
C PHE A 146 -3.00 -42.23 2.73
N ASN A 147 -3.10 -43.56 2.56
CA ASN A 147 -2.73 -44.23 1.32
C ASN A 147 -3.98 -44.36 0.43
N ILE A 148 -4.22 -43.35 -0.41
CA ILE A 148 -5.45 -43.29 -1.21
C ILE A 148 -5.40 -44.28 -2.37
N ALA A 149 -4.19 -44.57 -2.88
CA ALA A 149 -3.95 -45.44 -4.02
C ALA A 149 -3.81 -46.94 -3.68
N GLU A 150 -4.03 -47.35 -2.42
CA GLU A 150 -3.70 -48.74 -1.99
C GLU A 150 -4.68 -49.80 -2.52
N LYS A 151 -5.99 -49.58 -2.46
CA LYS A 151 -7.01 -50.59 -2.82
C LYS A 151 -7.64 -50.40 -4.21
N GLN A 152 -7.85 -49.17 -4.63
CA GLN A 152 -8.39 -48.82 -5.95
C GLN A 152 -7.54 -47.72 -6.54
N SER A 153 -6.47 -48.11 -7.19
CA SER A 153 -5.52 -47.18 -7.78
C SER A 153 -6.05 -46.62 -9.10
N THR A 154 -6.43 -45.34 -9.11
CA THR A 154 -6.63 -44.56 -10.34
C THR A 154 -5.42 -43.68 -10.60
N ILE A 155 -5.30 -43.15 -11.82
CA ILE A 155 -4.21 -42.19 -12.13
C ILE A 155 -4.29 -40.98 -11.22
N SER A 156 -5.50 -40.47 -10.96
CA SER A 156 -5.73 -39.31 -10.09
C SER A 156 -5.30 -39.56 -8.64
N THR A 157 -5.65 -40.70 -8.07
CA THR A 157 -5.25 -41.04 -6.68
C THR A 157 -3.75 -41.24 -6.54
N ARG A 158 -3.10 -41.80 -7.56
CA ARG A 158 -1.63 -41.94 -7.58
C ARG A 158 -0.93 -40.59 -7.66
N ILE A 159 -1.46 -39.67 -8.48
CA ILE A 159 -0.91 -38.30 -8.57
C ILE A 159 -1.07 -37.58 -7.22
N MET A 160 -2.23 -37.70 -6.57
CA MET A 160 -2.43 -37.12 -5.25
C MET A 160 -1.44 -37.66 -4.21
N ASP A 161 -1.27 -38.97 -4.12
CA ASP A 161 -0.35 -39.58 -3.15
C ASP A 161 1.11 -39.19 -3.38
N LEU A 162 1.50 -38.93 -4.63
CA LEU A 162 2.87 -38.55 -5.00
C LEU A 162 3.17 -37.08 -4.80
N PHE A 163 2.26 -36.20 -5.22
CA PHE A 163 2.53 -34.75 -5.29
C PHE A 163 1.83 -33.93 -4.19
N ALA A 164 0.70 -34.42 -3.68
CA ALA A 164 -0.10 -33.73 -2.68
C ALA A 164 -0.60 -34.72 -1.61
N PRO A 165 0.29 -35.42 -0.87
CA PRO A 165 -0.11 -36.41 0.10
C PRO A 165 -0.98 -35.79 1.21
N ILE A 166 -2.08 -36.46 1.56
CA ILE A 166 -3.03 -35.99 2.55
C ILE A 166 -2.69 -36.61 3.91
N GLY A 167 -2.33 -35.75 4.86
CA GLY A 167 -2.03 -36.15 6.23
C GLY A 167 -3.28 -36.40 7.07
N LYS A 168 -3.16 -37.28 8.06
CA LYS A 168 -4.22 -37.48 9.03
C LYS A 168 -4.44 -36.21 9.86
N GLY A 169 -5.69 -35.73 9.91
CA GLY A 169 -6.06 -34.46 10.58
C GLY A 169 -5.79 -33.19 9.75
N GLN A 170 -5.28 -33.30 8.54
CA GLN A 170 -5.07 -32.17 7.64
C GLN A 170 -6.40 -31.62 7.11
N ARG A 171 -6.50 -30.30 6.94
CA ARG A 171 -7.57 -29.66 6.20
C ARG A 171 -7.19 -29.58 4.72
N GLY A 172 -8.08 -30.02 3.87
CA GLY A 172 -7.94 -29.93 2.42
C GLY A 172 -9.11 -29.21 1.79
N MET A 173 -8.87 -28.50 0.70
CA MET A 173 -9.90 -27.87 -0.10
C MET A 173 -9.82 -28.38 -1.54
N ILE A 174 -10.93 -28.90 -2.05
CA ILE A 174 -11.04 -29.33 -3.44
C ILE A 174 -11.75 -28.21 -4.22
N VAL A 175 -11.03 -27.63 -5.15
CA VAL A 175 -11.54 -26.58 -6.03
C VAL A 175 -11.73 -27.15 -7.43
N SER A 176 -12.94 -27.07 -7.95
CA SER A 176 -13.23 -27.50 -9.33
C SER A 176 -14.41 -26.70 -9.90
N GLN A 177 -14.50 -26.70 -11.22
CA GLN A 177 -15.64 -26.09 -11.91
C GLN A 177 -16.97 -26.75 -11.49
N PRO A 178 -18.09 -26.02 -11.59
CA PRO A 178 -19.43 -26.63 -11.38
C PRO A 178 -19.63 -27.84 -12.27
N LYS A 179 -20.38 -28.87 -11.77
CA LYS A 179 -20.74 -30.09 -12.49
C LYS A 179 -19.59 -31.02 -12.92
N THR A 180 -18.44 -30.93 -12.28
CA THR A 180 -17.28 -31.82 -12.56
C THR A 180 -17.22 -33.08 -11.68
N GLY A 181 -18.25 -33.34 -10.87
CA GLY A 181 -18.32 -34.55 -10.03
C GLY A 181 -17.47 -34.50 -8.77
N LYS A 182 -17.48 -33.35 -8.08
CA LYS A 182 -16.83 -33.22 -6.75
C LYS A 182 -17.40 -34.19 -5.77
#